data_2706eed428cfd02a4797d80eb5340466
#
_entry.id   2706eed428cfd02a4797d80eb5340466
#
_cell.length_a   1.000
_cell.length_b   1.000
_cell.length_c   1.000
_cell.angle_alpha   90.00
_cell.angle_beta   90.00
_cell.angle_gamma   90.00
#
_symmetry.space_group_name_H-M   'P 1'
#
loop_
_entity.id
_entity.type
_entity.pdbx_description
1 polymer ?
#
loop_
_entity_poly.entity_id
_entity_poly.type
_entity_poly.pdbx_seq_one_letter_code
_entity_poly.pdbx_strand_id
1 'polypeptide(L)'
;LNRIFIDIYGLQSELTPEVEEKDVTVRRADLGRDIRSLISYAVGCMFGRYDLGRPGLAYAGGEWDAERYSLFPADKDNVIPVCDDEYFEDDILGRFVEFVRVVFGDETLDENLKYIADALGGKGQPKDVIRNYFMNGFYSDHLKLYQKRPIYWMFDSGKKNGFKCLIYMHRYQPDTIARIRTDYVHEQQSRYRTAIADLEKRMENAATGERVKLSKQLKKLQEQAEEIRVYEEEIHHLADQMISID
;
A
#
# COMPACT_ATOMS: atom_id res chain seq x y z
N LEU A 1 -9.26 -35.14 -1.14
CA LEU A 1 -10.61 -34.67 -1.46
C LEU A 1 -11.31 -35.64 -2.42
N ASN A 2 -10.76 -35.94 -3.59
CA ASN A 2 -11.40 -36.80 -4.60
C ASN A 2 -11.84 -38.17 -4.02
N ARG A 3 -10.97 -38.83 -3.25
CA ARG A 3 -11.30 -40.11 -2.60
C ARG A 3 -12.53 -39.99 -1.70
N ILE A 4 -12.62 -38.92 -0.90
CA ILE A 4 -13.75 -38.68 0.01
C ILE A 4 -15.04 -38.52 -0.79
N PHE A 5 -15.05 -37.76 -1.88
CA PHE A 5 -16.25 -37.61 -2.71
C PHE A 5 -16.63 -38.89 -3.44
N ILE A 6 -15.65 -39.62 -3.99
CA ILE A 6 -15.88 -40.93 -4.64
C ILE A 6 -16.54 -41.89 -3.64
N ASP A 7 -16.07 -41.94 -2.38
CA ASP A 7 -16.61 -42.77 -1.33
C ASP A 7 -18.03 -42.35 -0.93
N ILE A 8 -18.27 -41.06 -0.74
CA ILE A 8 -19.60 -40.54 -0.37
C ILE A 8 -20.66 -40.87 -1.44
N TYR A 9 -20.29 -40.74 -2.71
CA TYR A 9 -21.21 -40.98 -3.82
C TYR A 9 -21.22 -42.42 -4.35
N GLY A 10 -20.38 -43.30 -3.79
CA GLY A 10 -20.33 -44.71 -4.18
C GLY A 10 -19.77 -44.95 -5.59
N LEU A 11 -18.88 -44.11 -6.07
CA LEU A 11 -18.37 -44.13 -7.44
C LEU A 11 -17.00 -44.84 -7.58
N GLN A 12 -16.63 -45.68 -6.64
CA GLN A 12 -15.32 -46.36 -6.62
C GLN A 12 -15.08 -47.28 -7.82
N SER A 13 -16.15 -47.78 -8.46
CA SER A 13 -16.04 -48.62 -9.66
C SER A 13 -15.92 -47.82 -10.95
N GLU A 14 -16.22 -46.51 -10.93
CA GLU A 14 -16.30 -45.67 -12.12
C GLU A 14 -15.19 -44.62 -12.17
N LEU A 15 -14.70 -44.17 -10.98
CA LEU A 15 -13.74 -43.10 -10.89
C LEU A 15 -12.54 -43.49 -10.04
N THR A 16 -11.38 -42.98 -10.43
CA THR A 16 -10.13 -43.00 -9.63
C THR A 16 -9.88 -41.67 -8.98
N PRO A 17 -9.29 -41.63 -7.76
CA PRO A 17 -8.99 -40.38 -7.08
C PRO A 17 -7.80 -39.61 -7.70
N GLU A 18 -7.01 -40.27 -8.52
CA GLU A 18 -5.86 -39.73 -9.19
C GLU A 18 -6.32 -38.86 -10.37
N VAL A 19 -5.79 -37.61 -10.42
CA VAL A 19 -5.96 -36.68 -11.53
C VAL A 19 -4.60 -36.26 -12.05
N GLU A 20 -4.48 -36.02 -13.35
CA GLU A 20 -3.27 -35.47 -13.92
C GLU A 20 -3.02 -34.03 -13.36
N GLU A 21 -1.76 -33.64 -13.21
CA GLU A 21 -1.42 -32.36 -12.61
C GLU A 21 -2.03 -31.17 -13.37
N LYS A 22 -2.18 -31.28 -14.68
CA LYS A 22 -2.85 -30.25 -15.52
C LYS A 22 -4.34 -30.03 -15.19
N ASP A 23 -4.99 -31.06 -14.62
CA ASP A 23 -6.42 -31.07 -14.30
C ASP A 23 -6.70 -30.70 -12.83
N VAL A 24 -5.63 -30.49 -12.04
CA VAL A 24 -5.75 -30.03 -10.65
C VAL A 24 -6.18 -28.57 -10.63
N THR A 25 -7.41 -28.29 -10.22
CA THR A 25 -7.96 -26.93 -10.15
C THR A 25 -7.56 -26.18 -8.87
N VAL A 26 -7.18 -26.91 -7.81
CA VAL A 26 -6.72 -26.34 -6.55
C VAL A 26 -5.25 -25.94 -6.70
N ARG A 27 -4.98 -24.63 -6.58
CA ARG A 27 -3.61 -24.13 -6.67
C ARG A 27 -2.79 -24.62 -5.47
N ARG A 28 -1.55 -25.01 -5.72
CA ARG A 28 -0.57 -25.26 -4.64
C ARG A 28 -0.31 -23.98 -3.87
N ALA A 29 -0.05 -24.12 -2.57
CA ALA A 29 0.40 -23.00 -1.75
C ALA A 29 1.67 -22.40 -2.33
N ASP A 30 1.71 -21.08 -2.38
CA ASP A 30 2.87 -20.29 -2.83
C ASP A 30 3.03 -19.12 -1.87
N LEU A 31 4.11 -19.16 -1.09
CA LEU A 31 4.33 -18.19 -0.02
C LEU A 31 4.35 -16.74 -0.54
N GLY A 32 5.06 -16.49 -1.64
CA GLY A 32 5.16 -15.14 -2.18
C GLY A 32 3.82 -14.59 -2.67
N ARG A 33 3.01 -15.44 -3.34
CA ARG A 33 1.64 -15.09 -3.75
C ARG A 33 0.73 -14.86 -2.55
N ASP A 34 0.80 -15.75 -1.56
CA ASP A 34 -0.11 -15.74 -0.44
C ASP A 34 0.17 -14.54 0.49
N ILE A 35 1.45 -14.16 0.66
CA ILE A 35 1.84 -12.92 1.37
C ILE A 35 1.39 -11.67 0.61
N ARG A 36 1.51 -11.61 -0.72
CA ARG A 36 0.97 -10.48 -1.50
C ARG A 36 -0.55 -10.38 -1.37
N SER A 37 -1.25 -11.51 -1.26
CA SER A 37 -2.68 -11.54 -1.00
C SER A 37 -3.02 -11.01 0.40
N LEU A 38 -2.23 -11.35 1.43
CA LEU A 38 -2.36 -10.79 2.77
C LEU A 38 -2.17 -9.27 2.76
N ILE A 39 -1.14 -8.76 2.07
CA ILE A 39 -0.91 -7.33 1.95
C ILE A 39 -2.08 -6.64 1.22
N SER A 40 -2.59 -7.24 0.16
CA SER A 40 -3.77 -6.72 -0.55
C SER A 40 -5.02 -6.68 0.33
N TYR A 41 -5.22 -7.68 1.19
CA TYR A 41 -6.29 -7.70 2.18
C TYR A 41 -6.10 -6.61 3.24
N ALA A 42 -4.87 -6.43 3.75
CA ALA A 42 -4.53 -5.36 4.69
C ALA A 42 -4.87 -3.97 4.13
N VAL A 43 -4.49 -3.69 2.87
CA VAL A 43 -4.86 -2.44 2.19
C VAL A 43 -6.39 -2.30 2.09
N GLY A 44 -7.10 -3.40 1.85
CA GLY A 44 -8.56 -3.41 1.89
C GLY A 44 -9.13 -3.04 3.26
N CYS A 45 -8.52 -3.52 4.34
CA CYS A 45 -8.89 -3.11 5.70
C CYS A 45 -8.57 -1.63 5.98
N MET A 46 -7.41 -1.14 5.52
CA MET A 46 -7.03 0.28 5.66
C MET A 46 -8.07 1.21 5.05
N PHE A 47 -8.64 0.84 3.90
CA PHE A 47 -9.67 1.63 3.22
C PHE A 47 -11.11 1.30 3.64
N GLY A 48 -11.30 0.33 4.53
CA GLY A 48 -12.64 -0.09 4.96
C GLY A 48 -13.39 -0.96 3.94
N ARG A 49 -12.70 -1.48 2.90
CA ARG A 49 -13.28 -2.50 2.02
C ARG A 49 -13.60 -3.78 2.80
N TYR A 50 -12.77 -4.12 3.76
CA TYR A 50 -12.95 -5.22 4.69
C TYR A 50 -12.93 -4.73 6.14
N ASP A 51 -13.58 -5.47 7.01
CA ASP A 51 -13.61 -5.25 8.45
C ASP A 51 -13.05 -6.49 9.15
N LEU A 52 -12.07 -6.31 10.03
CA LEU A 52 -11.47 -7.43 10.78
C LEU A 52 -12.46 -8.12 11.73
N GLY A 53 -13.49 -7.42 12.16
CA GLY A 53 -14.51 -7.94 13.08
C GLY A 53 -15.61 -8.76 12.39
N ARG A 54 -15.68 -8.76 11.05
CA ARG A 54 -16.78 -9.39 10.30
C ARG A 54 -16.29 -10.03 9.00
N PRO A 55 -16.77 -11.21 8.64
CA PRO A 55 -16.39 -11.85 7.39
C PRO A 55 -17.00 -11.15 6.17
N GLY A 56 -16.28 -11.21 5.05
CA GLY A 56 -16.75 -10.74 3.75
C GLY A 56 -16.48 -9.28 3.46
N LEU A 57 -17.18 -8.75 2.48
CA LEU A 57 -17.06 -7.38 2.00
C LEU A 57 -17.78 -6.43 2.97
N ALA A 58 -17.07 -5.41 3.46
CA ALA A 58 -17.64 -4.43 4.37
C ALA A 58 -18.23 -3.23 3.63
N TYR A 59 -17.48 -2.68 2.64
CA TYR A 59 -17.92 -1.52 1.87
C TYR A 59 -17.46 -1.60 0.41
N ALA A 60 -18.38 -1.34 -0.51
CA ALA A 60 -18.12 -1.21 -1.94
C ALA A 60 -19.11 -0.23 -2.60
N GLY A 61 -19.45 0.85 -1.91
CA GLY A 61 -20.43 1.86 -2.30
C GLY A 61 -21.65 1.88 -1.37
N GLY A 62 -22.46 2.93 -1.48
CA GLY A 62 -23.58 3.20 -0.58
C GLY A 62 -23.21 4.11 0.60
N GLU A 63 -23.94 4.02 1.70
CA GLU A 63 -23.71 4.82 2.88
C GLU A 63 -22.45 4.38 3.64
N TRP A 64 -21.56 5.34 3.93
CA TRP A 64 -20.33 5.10 4.66
C TRP A 64 -20.56 5.21 6.16
N ASP A 65 -20.18 4.16 6.89
CA ASP A 65 -20.24 4.10 8.34
C ASP A 65 -18.83 3.82 8.91
N ALA A 66 -18.19 4.84 9.47
CA ALA A 66 -16.85 4.75 10.04
C ALA A 66 -16.84 3.99 11.40
N GLU A 67 -17.94 4.01 12.15
CA GLU A 67 -18.02 3.37 13.48
C GLU A 67 -18.02 1.84 13.39
N ARG A 68 -18.29 1.31 12.21
CA ARG A 68 -18.24 -0.12 11.92
C ARG A 68 -16.87 -0.75 12.18
N TYR A 69 -15.80 -0.01 11.95
CA TYR A 69 -14.41 -0.49 11.94
C TYR A 69 -13.74 -0.35 13.32
N SER A 70 -14.23 -1.08 14.32
CA SER A 70 -13.79 -0.93 15.72
C SER A 70 -12.43 -1.57 16.02
N LEU A 71 -12.07 -2.69 15.37
CA LEU A 71 -10.81 -3.40 15.63
C LEU A 71 -9.62 -2.76 14.90
N PHE A 72 -9.85 -2.30 13.69
CA PHE A 72 -8.86 -1.63 12.87
C PHE A 72 -9.56 -0.50 12.11
N PRO A 73 -9.49 0.74 12.60
CA PRO A 73 -10.20 1.86 12.01
C PRO A 73 -9.78 2.08 10.55
N ALA A 74 -10.77 2.23 9.68
CA ALA A 74 -10.52 2.60 8.30
C ALA A 74 -9.95 4.03 8.24
N ASP A 75 -9.16 4.29 7.18
CA ASP A 75 -8.63 5.61 6.93
C ASP A 75 -9.74 6.69 6.88
N LYS A 76 -9.45 7.88 7.44
CA LYS A 76 -10.47 8.92 7.67
C LYS A 76 -10.98 9.54 6.38
N ASP A 77 -10.06 9.93 5.51
CA ASP A 77 -10.32 10.75 4.33
C ASP A 77 -10.15 10.02 3.00
N ASN A 78 -9.84 8.73 3.08
CA ASN A 78 -9.65 7.87 1.91
C ASN A 78 -8.35 8.16 1.14
N VAL A 79 -7.33 8.73 1.77
CA VAL A 79 -6.04 9.02 1.15
C VAL A 79 -4.92 8.42 1.98
N ILE A 80 -4.23 7.40 1.46
CA ILE A 80 -3.12 6.75 2.16
C ILE A 80 -1.81 7.03 1.41
N PRO A 81 -0.89 7.82 2.00
CA PRO A 81 0.40 8.11 1.42
C PRO A 81 1.28 6.86 1.24
N VAL A 82 2.00 6.80 0.12
CA VAL A 82 2.96 5.74 -0.23
C VAL A 82 4.31 6.41 -0.50
N CYS A 83 4.95 6.90 0.55
CA CYS A 83 6.18 7.67 0.46
C CYS A 83 7.42 6.82 0.78
N ASP A 84 8.60 7.33 0.42
CA ASP A 84 9.89 6.68 0.66
C ASP A 84 10.39 6.80 2.12
N ASP A 85 9.69 7.57 2.94
CA ASP A 85 9.90 7.71 4.38
C ASP A 85 8.56 7.97 5.09
N GLU A 86 8.53 7.93 6.42
CA GLU A 86 7.35 8.18 7.25
C GLU A 86 7.09 9.68 7.41
N TYR A 87 6.58 10.30 6.36
CA TYR A 87 6.24 11.73 6.37
C TYR A 87 4.86 12.02 6.98
N PHE A 88 3.96 11.05 6.99
CA PHE A 88 2.57 11.19 7.41
C PHE A 88 2.23 10.15 8.48
N GLU A 89 1.29 10.47 9.37
CA GLU A 89 0.82 9.56 10.43
C GLU A 89 0.09 8.34 9.88
N ASP A 90 -0.58 8.52 8.73
CA ASP A 90 -1.34 7.52 7.99
C ASP A 90 -0.53 6.87 6.84
N ASP A 91 0.81 6.97 6.89
CA ASP A 91 1.70 6.30 5.93
C ASP A 91 1.37 4.81 5.81
N ILE A 92 1.38 4.31 4.58
CA ILE A 92 0.97 2.93 4.27
C ILE A 92 1.76 1.87 5.04
N LEU A 93 3.06 2.09 5.28
CA LEU A 93 3.87 1.14 6.07
C LEU A 93 3.48 1.19 7.54
N GLY A 94 3.28 2.38 8.12
CA GLY A 94 2.80 2.55 9.48
C GLY A 94 1.47 1.84 9.70
N ARG A 95 0.52 2.05 8.80
CA ARG A 95 -0.79 1.38 8.79
C ARG A 95 -0.66 -0.14 8.61
N PHE A 96 0.28 -0.61 7.78
CA PHE A 96 0.52 -2.05 7.61
C PHE A 96 1.12 -2.70 8.87
N VAL A 97 2.06 -2.04 9.52
CA VAL A 97 2.63 -2.52 10.80
C VAL A 97 1.55 -2.60 11.88
N GLU A 98 0.65 -1.62 11.95
CA GLU A 98 -0.49 -1.64 12.86
C GLU A 98 -1.44 -2.80 12.53
N PHE A 99 -1.76 -3.04 11.26
CA PHE A 99 -2.54 -4.19 10.82
C PHE A 99 -1.92 -5.52 11.28
N VAL A 100 -0.62 -5.72 11.06
CA VAL A 100 0.09 -6.94 11.47
C VAL A 100 0.02 -7.11 12.99
N ARG A 101 0.19 -6.03 13.75
CA ARG A 101 0.07 -6.03 15.22
C ARG A 101 -1.32 -6.44 15.68
N VAL A 102 -2.35 -5.87 15.10
CA VAL A 102 -3.76 -6.16 15.48
C VAL A 102 -4.12 -7.60 15.15
N VAL A 103 -3.68 -8.13 14.01
CA VAL A 103 -4.04 -9.48 13.55
C VAL A 103 -3.26 -10.59 14.24
N PHE A 104 -1.94 -10.39 14.46
CA PHE A 104 -1.04 -11.45 14.94
C PHE A 104 -0.50 -11.22 16.36
N GLY A 105 -0.77 -10.07 16.96
CA GLY A 105 -0.29 -9.69 18.28
C GLY A 105 1.05 -8.96 18.26
N ASP A 106 1.29 -8.19 19.32
CA ASP A 106 2.50 -7.36 19.46
C ASP A 106 3.75 -8.21 19.71
N GLU A 107 3.59 -9.33 20.43
CA GLU A 107 4.69 -10.23 20.81
C GLU A 107 5.39 -10.87 19.60
N THR A 108 4.69 -11.06 18.50
CA THR A 108 5.21 -11.69 17.27
C THR A 108 5.43 -10.70 16.12
N LEU A 109 5.29 -9.41 16.38
CA LEU A 109 5.31 -8.39 15.33
C LEU A 109 6.59 -8.41 14.49
N ASP A 110 7.75 -8.40 15.14
CA ASP A 110 9.05 -8.35 14.43
C ASP A 110 9.30 -9.64 13.63
N GLU A 111 8.89 -10.80 14.17
CA GLU A 111 9.00 -12.09 13.49
C GLU A 111 8.09 -12.12 12.24
N ASN A 112 6.86 -11.65 12.37
CA ASN A 112 5.91 -11.58 11.25
C ASN A 112 6.36 -10.60 10.18
N LEU A 113 6.86 -9.41 10.54
CA LEU A 113 7.39 -8.45 9.56
C LEU A 113 8.60 -9.02 8.82
N LYS A 114 9.48 -9.75 9.53
CA LYS A 114 10.60 -10.44 8.92
C LYS A 114 10.13 -11.53 7.95
N TYR A 115 9.19 -12.36 8.36
CA TYR A 115 8.62 -13.42 7.53
C TYR A 115 7.99 -12.87 6.25
N ILE A 116 7.22 -11.79 6.36
CA ILE A 116 6.62 -11.10 5.22
C ILE A 116 7.69 -10.55 4.28
N ALA A 117 8.73 -9.90 4.82
CA ALA A 117 9.83 -9.35 4.01
C ALA A 117 10.61 -10.45 3.28
N ASP A 118 10.91 -11.56 3.95
CA ASP A 118 11.59 -12.72 3.36
C ASP A 118 10.75 -13.32 2.21
N ALA A 119 9.43 -13.43 2.39
CA ALA A 119 8.51 -13.92 1.38
C ALA A 119 8.38 -12.99 0.15
N LEU A 120 8.57 -11.68 0.32
CA LEU A 120 8.67 -10.72 -0.76
C LEU A 120 10.00 -10.82 -1.53
N GLY A 121 10.98 -11.56 -1.02
CA GLY A 121 12.28 -11.79 -1.65
C GLY A 121 13.26 -10.62 -1.51
N GLY A 122 12.99 -9.67 -0.64
CA GLY A 122 13.85 -8.51 -0.40
C GLY A 122 15.04 -8.81 0.51
N LYS A 123 16.07 -7.96 0.42
CA LYS A 123 17.23 -7.97 1.31
C LYS A 123 17.30 -6.65 2.07
N GLY A 124 17.57 -6.72 3.36
CA GLY A 124 17.68 -5.54 4.22
C GLY A 124 16.75 -5.60 5.43
N GLN A 125 16.46 -4.45 6.01
CA GLN A 125 15.53 -4.38 7.13
C GLN A 125 14.11 -4.71 6.67
N PRO A 126 13.33 -5.47 7.44
CA PRO A 126 11.99 -5.89 7.06
C PRO A 126 11.08 -4.74 6.61
N LYS A 127 11.09 -3.65 7.37
CA LYS A 127 10.28 -2.46 7.05
C LYS A 127 10.68 -1.81 5.72
N ASP A 128 11.99 -1.76 5.41
CA ASP A 128 12.46 -1.20 4.13
C ASP A 128 12.03 -2.05 2.93
N VAL A 129 12.08 -3.38 3.09
CA VAL A 129 11.63 -4.33 2.06
C VAL A 129 10.13 -4.17 1.80
N ILE A 130 9.32 -4.09 2.86
CA ILE A 130 7.87 -3.92 2.75
C ILE A 130 7.52 -2.55 2.14
N ARG A 131 8.18 -1.48 2.57
CA ARG A 131 8.03 -0.14 1.99
C ARG A 131 8.36 -0.13 0.50
N ASN A 132 9.48 -0.74 0.12
CA ASN A 132 9.86 -0.85 -1.28
C ASN A 132 8.82 -1.62 -2.12
N TYR A 133 8.21 -2.66 -1.56
CA TYR A 133 7.12 -3.37 -2.23
C TYR A 133 5.89 -2.47 -2.44
N PHE A 134 5.46 -1.71 -1.42
CA PHE A 134 4.36 -0.75 -1.58
C PHE A 134 4.65 0.29 -2.67
N MET A 135 5.86 0.83 -2.69
CA MET A 135 6.25 1.87 -3.65
C MET A 135 6.36 1.38 -5.10
N ASN A 136 6.83 0.14 -5.31
CA ASN A 136 7.28 -0.32 -6.63
C ASN A 136 6.58 -1.59 -7.13
N GLY A 137 5.97 -2.38 -6.26
CA GLY A 137 5.38 -3.70 -6.59
C GLY A 137 3.87 -3.77 -6.44
N PHE A 138 3.36 -3.27 -5.32
CA PHE A 138 1.96 -3.44 -4.92
C PHE A 138 0.96 -3.03 -6.00
N TYR A 139 1.10 -1.82 -6.55
CA TYR A 139 0.15 -1.33 -7.54
C TYR A 139 0.17 -2.13 -8.85
N SER A 140 1.35 -2.57 -9.28
CA SER A 140 1.49 -3.46 -10.44
C SER A 140 0.79 -4.80 -10.22
N ASP A 141 0.92 -5.38 -9.02
CA ASP A 141 0.24 -6.63 -8.68
C ASP A 141 -1.27 -6.44 -8.54
N HIS A 142 -1.71 -5.30 -8.00
CA HIS A 142 -3.12 -4.91 -7.96
C HIS A 142 -3.72 -4.79 -9.36
N LEU A 143 -3.05 -4.12 -10.29
CA LEU A 143 -3.49 -4.02 -11.68
C LEU A 143 -3.63 -5.37 -12.38
N LYS A 144 -2.69 -6.31 -12.12
CA LYS A 144 -2.77 -7.67 -12.67
C LYS A 144 -3.94 -8.44 -12.10
N LEU A 145 -4.14 -8.38 -10.77
CA LEU A 145 -5.23 -9.07 -10.08
C LEU A 145 -6.60 -8.59 -10.58
N TYR A 146 -6.77 -7.29 -10.77
CA TYR A 146 -8.01 -6.68 -11.24
C TYR A 146 -8.08 -6.49 -12.76
N GLN A 147 -7.23 -7.18 -13.53
CA GLN A 147 -7.28 -7.18 -15.00
C GLN A 147 -7.28 -5.76 -15.59
N LYS A 148 -6.44 -4.88 -15.06
CA LYS A 148 -6.34 -3.45 -15.39
C LYS A 148 -7.60 -2.61 -15.09
N ARG A 149 -8.47 -3.08 -14.21
CA ARG A 149 -9.62 -2.34 -13.67
C ARG A 149 -9.44 -2.15 -12.15
N PRO A 150 -8.48 -1.31 -11.73
CA PRO A 150 -8.12 -1.17 -10.32
C PRO A 150 -9.27 -0.59 -9.51
N ILE A 151 -9.44 -1.07 -8.29
CA ILE A 151 -10.35 -0.50 -7.30
C ILE A 151 -9.64 0.49 -6.38
N TYR A 152 -8.31 0.42 -6.30
CA TYR A 152 -7.49 1.47 -5.69
C TYR A 152 -6.85 2.26 -6.82
N TRP A 153 -6.88 3.58 -6.73
CA TRP A 153 -6.24 4.45 -7.70
C TRP A 153 -5.00 5.06 -7.07
N MET A 154 -3.93 5.12 -7.84
CA MET A 154 -2.67 5.70 -7.42
C MET A 154 -2.49 7.06 -8.05
N PHE A 155 -2.27 8.04 -7.20
CA PHE A 155 -1.75 9.35 -7.57
C PHE A 155 -0.22 9.29 -7.43
N ASP A 156 0.52 9.67 -8.46
CA ASP A 156 1.97 9.48 -8.55
C ASP A 156 2.61 10.70 -9.22
N SER A 157 3.49 11.39 -8.52
CA SER A 157 4.18 12.58 -9.04
C SER A 157 5.24 12.24 -10.09
N GLY A 158 5.73 11.00 -10.14
CA GLY A 158 6.69 10.56 -11.15
C GLY A 158 7.84 9.69 -10.63
N LYS A 159 8.92 9.66 -11.42
CA LYS A 159 10.03 8.69 -11.26
C LYS A 159 10.93 8.96 -10.06
N LYS A 160 10.91 10.16 -9.49
CA LYS A 160 11.71 10.52 -8.32
C LYS A 160 11.02 10.16 -7.01
N ASN A 161 9.76 9.72 -7.08
CA ASN A 161 8.91 9.43 -5.92
C ASN A 161 8.77 10.64 -5.00
N GLY A 162 8.53 11.82 -5.56
CA GLY A 162 8.29 13.04 -4.81
C GLY A 162 7.01 12.97 -3.98
N PHE A 163 5.99 12.32 -4.53
CA PHE A 163 4.74 12.03 -3.82
C PHE A 163 4.00 10.87 -4.48
N LYS A 164 3.43 10.00 -3.64
CA LYS A 164 2.46 8.98 -4.07
C LYS A 164 1.41 8.81 -2.99
N CYS A 165 0.17 8.54 -3.40
CA CYS A 165 -0.87 8.04 -2.51
C CYS A 165 -1.82 7.10 -3.23
N LEU A 166 -2.53 6.29 -2.44
CA LEU A 166 -3.63 5.46 -2.89
C LEU A 166 -4.95 6.03 -2.39
N ILE A 167 -6.00 5.86 -3.17
CA ILE A 167 -7.39 6.05 -2.76
C ILE A 167 -8.21 4.82 -3.11
N TYR A 168 -9.31 4.60 -2.40
CA TYR A 168 -10.30 3.59 -2.73
C TYR A 168 -11.43 4.23 -3.55
N MET A 169 -11.62 3.79 -4.79
CA MET A 169 -12.55 4.42 -5.74
C MET A 169 -13.99 4.53 -5.21
N HIS A 170 -14.46 3.53 -4.46
CA HIS A 170 -15.83 3.55 -3.92
C HIS A 170 -16.04 4.56 -2.77
N ARG A 171 -14.97 5.16 -2.26
CA ARG A 171 -15.00 6.27 -1.29
C ARG A 171 -14.60 7.61 -1.90
N TYR A 172 -14.40 7.65 -3.22
CA TYR A 172 -14.08 8.89 -3.91
C TYR A 172 -15.22 9.91 -3.75
N GLN A 173 -14.84 11.17 -3.50
CA GLN A 173 -15.72 12.32 -3.43
C GLN A 173 -15.21 13.41 -4.39
N PRO A 174 -16.04 14.33 -4.86
CA PRO A 174 -15.59 15.40 -5.76
C PRO A 174 -14.43 16.24 -5.23
N ASP A 175 -14.32 16.39 -3.90
CA ASP A 175 -13.25 17.11 -3.22
C ASP A 175 -11.99 16.26 -2.94
N THR A 176 -11.98 14.96 -3.27
CA THR A 176 -10.85 14.06 -2.96
C THR A 176 -9.54 14.58 -3.56
N ILE A 177 -9.54 15.04 -4.81
CA ILE A 177 -8.32 15.55 -5.45
C ILE A 177 -7.88 16.86 -4.79
N ALA A 178 -8.82 17.70 -4.39
CA ALA A 178 -8.50 18.94 -3.67
C ALA A 178 -7.84 18.64 -2.31
N ARG A 179 -8.33 17.64 -1.56
CA ARG A 179 -7.69 17.19 -0.31
C ARG A 179 -6.30 16.61 -0.54
N ILE A 180 -6.11 15.77 -1.55
CA ILE A 180 -4.78 15.25 -1.90
C ILE A 180 -3.82 16.42 -2.11
N ARG A 181 -4.23 17.46 -2.83
CA ARG A 181 -3.43 18.64 -3.08
C ARG A 181 -3.11 19.43 -1.80
N THR A 182 -4.14 19.78 -1.02
CA THR A 182 -3.99 20.69 0.13
C THR A 182 -3.37 20.02 1.35
N ASP A 183 -3.82 18.81 1.68
CA ASP A 183 -3.50 18.17 2.95
C ASP A 183 -2.23 17.32 2.84
N TYR A 184 -1.91 16.83 1.62
CA TYR A 184 -0.77 15.94 1.39
C TYR A 184 0.33 16.56 0.53
N VAL A 185 0.03 17.03 -0.68
CA VAL A 185 1.05 17.57 -1.59
C VAL A 185 1.71 18.82 -1.01
N HIS A 186 0.93 19.77 -0.49
CA HIS A 186 1.47 20.99 0.13
C HIS A 186 2.25 20.68 1.40
N GLU A 187 1.79 19.75 2.22
CA GLU A 187 2.51 19.33 3.42
C GLU A 187 3.84 18.66 3.05
N GLN A 188 3.85 17.77 2.07
CA GLN A 188 5.08 17.14 1.58
C GLN A 188 6.08 18.16 1.02
N GLN A 189 5.61 19.14 0.27
CA GLN A 189 6.47 20.25 -0.19
C GLN A 189 7.09 21.02 0.97
N SER A 190 6.32 21.27 2.04
CA SER A 190 6.82 21.94 3.24
C SER A 190 7.89 21.10 3.94
N ARG A 191 7.68 19.80 4.06
CA ARG A 191 8.64 18.84 4.64
C ARG A 191 9.94 18.80 3.84
N TYR A 192 9.86 18.75 2.51
CA TYR A 192 11.06 18.80 1.66
C TYR A 192 11.84 20.09 1.85
N ARG A 193 11.18 21.26 1.90
CA ARG A 193 11.86 22.54 2.16
C ARG A 193 12.62 22.52 3.49
N THR A 194 11.99 22.01 4.55
CA THR A 194 12.60 21.89 5.88
C THR A 194 13.77 20.92 5.87
N ALA A 195 13.62 19.74 5.27
CA ALA A 195 14.66 18.72 5.21
C ALA A 195 15.88 19.19 4.38
N ILE A 196 15.64 19.88 3.26
CA ILE A 196 16.70 20.47 2.43
C ILE A 196 17.50 21.49 3.25
N ALA A 197 16.82 22.44 3.92
CA ALA A 197 17.47 23.46 4.73
C ALA A 197 18.29 22.86 5.90
N ASP A 198 17.77 21.79 6.55
CA ASP A 198 18.51 21.08 7.60
C ASP A 198 19.78 20.40 7.05
N LEU A 199 19.68 19.71 5.90
CA LEU A 199 20.83 19.07 5.26
C LEU A 199 21.90 20.10 4.84
N GLU A 200 21.51 21.23 4.28
CA GLU A 200 22.42 22.31 3.90
C GLU A 200 23.19 22.84 5.13
N LYS A 201 22.48 23.10 6.22
CA LYS A 201 23.09 23.53 7.48
C LYS A 201 24.04 22.47 8.08
N ARG A 202 23.67 21.19 8.03
CA ARG A 202 24.54 20.10 8.50
C ARG A 202 25.79 19.95 7.65
N MET A 203 25.68 20.19 6.34
CA MET A 203 26.83 20.11 5.42
C MET A 203 27.88 21.19 5.68
N GLU A 204 27.52 22.35 6.23
CA GLU A 204 28.48 23.41 6.59
C GLU A 204 29.54 22.91 7.56
N ASN A 205 29.15 22.09 8.55
CA ASN A 205 29.99 21.60 9.62
C ASN A 205 30.46 20.15 9.46
N ALA A 206 30.09 19.49 8.36
CA ALA A 206 30.37 18.07 8.15
C ALA A 206 31.79 17.80 7.67
N ALA A 207 32.40 16.71 8.17
CA ALA A 207 33.68 16.21 7.66
C ALA A 207 33.53 15.74 6.19
N THR A 208 34.64 15.69 5.44
CA THR A 208 34.65 15.40 3.99
C THR A 208 33.90 14.13 3.62
N GLY A 209 34.07 13.03 4.38
CA GLY A 209 33.40 11.76 4.10
C GLY A 209 31.89 11.80 4.36
N GLU A 210 31.46 12.52 5.38
CA GLU A 210 30.05 12.74 5.72
C GLU A 210 29.38 13.68 4.71
N ARG A 211 30.09 14.74 4.30
CA ARG A 211 29.62 15.70 3.30
C ARG A 211 29.22 15.02 1.98
N VAL A 212 29.95 13.99 1.53
CA VAL A 212 29.61 13.23 0.32
C VAL A 212 28.26 12.51 0.47
N LYS A 213 28.00 11.92 1.66
CA LYS A 213 26.71 11.25 1.93
C LYS A 213 25.56 12.26 1.96
N LEU A 214 25.74 13.37 2.70
CA LEU A 214 24.74 14.43 2.80
C LEU A 214 24.45 15.07 1.44
N SER A 215 25.47 15.27 0.60
CA SER A 215 25.30 15.81 -0.77
C SER A 215 24.43 14.90 -1.66
N LYS A 216 24.56 13.57 -1.53
CA LYS A 216 23.70 12.62 -2.25
C LYS A 216 22.24 12.68 -1.76
N GLN A 217 22.06 12.80 -0.45
CA GLN A 217 20.72 12.94 0.15
C GLN A 217 20.08 14.26 -0.28
N LEU A 218 20.83 15.37 -0.20
CA LEU A 218 20.38 16.69 -0.63
C LEU A 218 19.93 16.68 -2.08
N LYS A 219 20.76 16.12 -2.97
CA LYS A 219 20.39 16.02 -4.40
C LYS A 219 19.09 15.23 -4.59
N LYS A 220 18.93 14.09 -3.90
CA LYS A 220 17.69 13.31 -3.97
C LYS A 220 16.49 14.13 -3.55
N LEU A 221 16.55 14.80 -2.39
CA LEU A 221 15.44 15.62 -1.89
C LEU A 221 15.13 16.81 -2.82
N GLN A 222 16.15 17.45 -3.41
CA GLN A 222 15.95 18.52 -4.38
C GLN A 222 15.25 18.03 -5.66
N GLU A 223 15.63 16.85 -6.15
CA GLU A 223 14.95 16.22 -7.30
C GLU A 223 13.50 15.86 -6.99
N GLN A 224 13.21 15.35 -5.78
CA GLN A 224 11.85 15.06 -5.32
C GLN A 224 11.03 16.35 -5.11
N ALA A 225 11.63 17.38 -4.54
CA ALA A 225 10.99 18.68 -4.33
C ALA A 225 10.61 19.36 -5.66
N GLU A 226 11.45 19.25 -6.69
CA GLU A 226 11.12 19.78 -8.01
C GLU A 226 10.04 18.95 -8.71
N GLU A 227 10.09 17.61 -8.60
CA GLU A 227 9.05 16.76 -9.17
C GLU A 227 7.67 17.05 -8.56
N ILE A 228 7.59 17.17 -7.22
CA ILE A 228 6.31 17.46 -6.57
C ILE A 228 5.82 18.89 -6.85
N ARG A 229 6.73 19.84 -7.10
CA ARG A 229 6.37 21.19 -7.51
C ARG A 229 5.65 21.19 -8.86
N VAL A 230 6.19 20.46 -9.84
CA VAL A 230 5.56 20.31 -11.16
C VAL A 230 4.23 19.57 -11.04
N TYR A 231 4.20 18.50 -10.25
CA TYR A 231 2.99 17.71 -10.00
C TYR A 231 1.88 18.55 -9.35
N GLU A 232 2.23 19.47 -8.44
CA GLU A 232 1.25 20.36 -7.81
C GLU A 232 0.54 21.23 -8.84
N GLU A 233 1.26 21.75 -9.84
CA GLU A 233 0.66 22.53 -10.94
C GLU A 233 -0.33 21.70 -11.76
N GLU A 234 -0.02 20.41 -12.01
CA GLU A 234 -0.90 19.49 -12.73
C GLU A 234 -2.16 19.15 -11.92
N ILE A 235 -2.00 18.78 -10.65
CA ILE A 235 -3.12 18.37 -9.80
C ILE A 235 -4.02 19.55 -9.43
N HIS A 236 -3.50 20.78 -9.39
CA HIS A 236 -4.26 22.00 -9.15
C HIS A 236 -5.44 22.11 -10.13
N HIS A 237 -5.17 21.99 -11.42
CA HIS A 237 -6.23 22.06 -12.43
C HIS A 237 -7.30 20.98 -12.30
N LEU A 238 -6.91 19.78 -11.85
CA LEU A 238 -7.85 18.69 -11.60
C LEU A 238 -8.66 18.92 -10.32
N ALA A 239 -8.04 19.47 -9.28
CA ALA A 239 -8.69 19.78 -8.02
C ALA A 239 -9.82 20.83 -8.20
N ASP A 240 -9.58 21.86 -8.99
CA ASP A 240 -10.55 22.92 -9.24
C ASP A 240 -11.79 22.44 -10.02
N GLN A 241 -11.69 21.32 -10.75
CA GLN A 241 -12.80 20.78 -11.52
C GLN A 241 -13.85 20.06 -10.66
N MET A 242 -13.53 19.70 -9.42
CA MET A 242 -14.42 18.95 -8.51
C MET A 242 -15.12 17.77 -9.21
N ILE A 243 -14.31 16.94 -9.89
CA ILE A 243 -14.80 15.88 -10.78
C ILE A 243 -15.67 14.90 -9.98
N SER A 244 -16.91 14.68 -10.46
CA SER A 244 -17.77 13.60 -9.96
C SER A 244 -17.56 12.33 -10.77
N ILE A 245 -17.70 11.18 -10.13
CA ILE A 245 -17.65 9.87 -10.78
C ILE A 245 -19.04 9.27 -10.61
N ASP A 246 -19.78 9.17 -11.69
CA ASP A 246 -21.10 8.54 -11.75
C ASP A 246 -21.00 7.02 -11.95
#